data_b47a3516034941a47cd685c524273d93
#
_entry.id   b47a3516034941a47cd685c524273d93
#
_cell.length_a   1.000
_cell.length_b   1.000
_cell.length_c   1.000
_cell.angle_alpha   90.00
_cell.angle_beta   90.00
_cell.angle_gamma   90.00
#
_symmetry.space_group_name_H-M   'P 1'
#
loop_
_entity.id
_entity.type
_entity.pdbx_description
1 polymer ?
#
loop_
_entity_poly.entity_id
_entity_poly.type
_entity_poly.pdbx_seq_one_letter_code
_entity_poly.pdbx_strand_id
1 'polypeptide(L)'
;MRYLTLNEVLEVHRQVMAQSGGAEGLMHLPALESALAQPQMTFDSADLYPTLVDKAAALGYTLIRNHPFLDGNKRTGHAAMEVFLVLNGYEIRASVDEQERVILQVAASEIEREEFTAWLRTNIVAKD
;
A
#
# COMPACT_ATOMS: atom_id res chain seq x y z
N MET A 1 6.56 7.48 14.00
CA MET A 1 5.86 6.81 12.88
C MET A 1 4.91 7.79 12.20
N ARG A 2 5.09 7.98 10.92
CA ARG A 2 4.30 8.91 10.13
C ARG A 2 3.31 8.12 9.27
N TYR A 3 2.01 8.25 9.55
CA TYR A 3 0.95 7.58 8.80
C TYR A 3 0.42 8.46 7.69
N LEU A 4 -0.09 7.86 6.62
CA LEU A 4 -0.73 8.60 5.53
C LEU A 4 -2.15 8.99 5.93
N THR A 5 -2.54 10.20 5.55
CA THR A 5 -3.91 10.68 5.72
C THR A 5 -4.76 10.33 4.51
N LEU A 6 -6.08 10.44 4.67
CA LEU A 6 -7.02 10.25 3.58
C LEU A 6 -6.68 11.16 2.39
N ASN A 7 -6.46 12.45 2.66
CA ASN A 7 -6.17 13.40 1.60
C ASN A 7 -4.86 13.08 0.87
N GLU A 8 -3.86 12.55 1.60
CA GLU A 8 -2.60 12.15 0.98
C GLU A 8 -2.77 10.98 0.03
N VAL A 9 -3.57 9.99 0.40
CA VAL A 9 -3.82 8.85 -0.49
C VAL A 9 -4.67 9.27 -1.69
N LEU A 10 -5.63 10.16 -1.49
CA LEU A 10 -6.40 10.72 -2.61
C LEU A 10 -5.49 11.46 -3.58
N GLU A 11 -4.50 12.19 -3.08
CA GLU A 11 -3.53 12.89 -3.92
C GLU A 11 -2.63 11.91 -4.67
N VAL A 12 -2.19 10.83 -4.02
CA VAL A 12 -1.41 9.77 -4.68
C VAL A 12 -2.22 9.18 -5.84
N HIS A 13 -3.49 8.89 -5.59
CA HIS A 13 -4.39 8.36 -6.64
C HIS A 13 -4.51 9.35 -7.80
N ARG A 14 -4.72 10.63 -7.50
CA ARG A 14 -4.84 11.66 -8.54
C ARG A 14 -3.60 11.71 -9.42
N GLN A 15 -2.41 11.65 -8.81
CA GLN A 15 -1.15 11.67 -9.56
C GLN A 15 -0.96 10.41 -10.39
N VAL A 16 -1.32 9.25 -9.85
CA VAL A 16 -1.26 7.98 -10.59
C VAL A 16 -2.14 8.06 -11.83
N MET A 17 -3.37 8.54 -11.68
CA MET A 17 -4.31 8.64 -12.81
C MET A 17 -3.85 9.67 -13.84
N ALA A 18 -3.24 10.76 -13.40
CA ALA A 18 -2.71 11.78 -14.30
C ALA A 18 -1.59 11.23 -15.20
N GLN A 19 -0.79 10.31 -14.67
CA GLN A 19 0.33 9.71 -15.42
C GLN A 19 -0.12 8.59 -16.36
N SER A 20 -1.07 7.76 -15.89
CA SER A 20 -1.43 6.54 -16.61
C SER A 20 -2.68 6.69 -17.47
N GLY A 21 -3.45 7.74 -17.27
CA GLY A 21 -4.79 7.86 -17.85
C GLY A 21 -5.75 6.93 -17.11
N GLY A 22 -7.01 6.93 -17.48
CA GLY A 22 -8.01 6.11 -16.84
C GLY A 22 -9.07 6.98 -16.16
N ALA A 23 -10.07 6.33 -15.57
CA ALA A 23 -11.20 7.02 -14.97
C ALA A 23 -10.93 7.36 -13.52
N GLU A 24 -11.00 8.63 -13.16
CA GLU A 24 -10.89 9.07 -11.77
C GLU A 24 -12.21 8.83 -11.06
N GLY A 25 -12.14 8.57 -9.77
CA GLY A 25 -13.34 8.46 -8.93
C GLY A 25 -13.10 7.57 -7.73
N LEU A 26 -13.61 8.04 -6.59
CA LEU A 26 -13.67 7.25 -5.38
C LEU A 26 -15.03 6.56 -5.35
N MET A 27 -15.03 5.22 -5.35
CA MET A 27 -16.26 4.42 -5.39
C MET A 27 -16.73 4.02 -4.00
N HIS A 28 -15.78 3.72 -3.10
CA HIS A 28 -16.11 3.17 -1.79
C HIS A 28 -15.24 3.82 -0.71
N LEU A 29 -15.72 4.94 -0.17
CA LEU A 29 -14.99 5.64 0.89
C LEU A 29 -14.73 4.74 2.12
N PRO A 30 -15.70 3.96 2.62
CA PRO A 30 -15.42 3.06 3.76
C PRO A 30 -14.30 2.07 3.48
N ALA A 31 -14.19 1.56 2.25
CA ALA A 31 -13.10 0.64 1.88
C ALA A 31 -11.74 1.33 1.93
N LEU A 32 -11.69 2.59 1.50
CA LEU A 32 -10.47 3.38 1.58
C LEU A 32 -10.10 3.68 3.04
N GLU A 33 -11.08 4.09 3.84
CA GLU A 33 -10.86 4.37 5.25
C GLU A 33 -10.38 3.13 6.01
N SER A 34 -10.96 1.97 5.68
CA SER A 34 -10.53 0.69 6.25
C SER A 34 -9.06 0.38 5.93
N ALA A 35 -8.65 0.61 4.68
CA ALA A 35 -7.27 0.39 4.28
C ALA A 35 -6.31 1.32 5.02
N LEU A 36 -6.69 2.59 5.17
CA LEU A 36 -5.87 3.58 5.88
C LEU A 36 -5.73 3.27 7.36
N ALA A 37 -6.73 2.63 7.94
CA ALA A 37 -6.71 2.25 9.35
C ALA A 37 -5.80 1.05 9.63
N GLN A 38 -5.52 0.20 8.64
CA GLN A 38 -4.77 -1.04 8.84
C GLN A 38 -3.43 -0.84 9.56
N PRO A 39 -2.56 0.10 9.17
CA PRO A 39 -1.27 0.24 9.85
C PRO A 39 -1.38 0.54 11.34
N GLN A 40 -2.49 1.09 11.80
CA GLN A 40 -2.68 1.48 13.19
C GLN A 40 -3.56 0.52 13.98
N MET A 41 -3.98 -0.60 13.37
CA MET A 41 -4.88 -1.53 14.04
C MET A 41 -4.21 -2.22 15.22
N THR A 42 -5.01 -2.40 16.28
CA THR A 42 -4.56 -3.09 17.48
C THR A 42 -5.48 -4.28 17.76
N PHE A 43 -4.94 -5.24 18.47
CA PHE A 43 -5.69 -6.37 19.00
C PHE A 43 -5.21 -6.59 20.43
N ASP A 44 -6.15 -6.60 21.38
CA ASP A 44 -5.84 -6.79 22.81
C ASP A 44 -4.75 -5.84 23.29
N SER A 45 -4.86 -4.56 22.91
CA SER A 45 -3.97 -3.46 23.28
C SER A 45 -2.56 -3.54 22.68
N ALA A 46 -2.31 -4.48 21.76
CA ALA A 46 -1.03 -4.59 21.06
C ALA A 46 -1.22 -4.30 19.57
N ASP A 47 -0.20 -3.75 18.93
CA ASP A 47 -0.24 -3.50 17.50
C ASP A 47 -0.43 -4.81 16.73
N LEU A 48 -1.41 -4.85 15.85
CA LEU A 48 -1.65 -5.99 14.97
C LEU A 48 -0.49 -6.14 13.97
N TYR A 49 0.04 -5.00 13.54
CA TYR A 49 1.20 -4.94 12.63
C TYR A 49 2.32 -4.18 13.33
N PRO A 50 3.21 -4.89 14.06
CA PRO A 50 4.14 -4.22 14.98
C PRO A 50 5.31 -3.51 14.31
N THR A 51 5.76 -3.96 13.14
CA THR A 51 6.91 -3.33 12.47
C THR A 51 6.46 -2.42 11.34
N LEU A 52 7.36 -1.51 10.92
CA LEU A 52 7.09 -0.64 9.77
C LEU A 52 6.77 -1.47 8.52
N VAL A 53 7.50 -2.55 8.30
CA VAL A 53 7.28 -3.42 7.14
C VAL A 53 5.89 -4.06 7.19
N ASP A 54 5.50 -4.56 8.35
CA ASP A 54 4.17 -5.14 8.55
C ASP A 54 3.08 -4.11 8.24
N LYS A 55 3.26 -2.88 8.71
CA LYS A 55 2.31 -1.79 8.49
C LYS A 55 2.23 -1.39 7.02
N ALA A 56 3.36 -1.28 6.36
CA ALA A 56 3.42 -0.90 4.95
C ALA A 56 2.77 -1.97 4.07
N ALA A 57 3.08 -3.23 4.33
CA ALA A 57 2.48 -4.34 3.57
C ALA A 57 0.97 -4.40 3.77
N ALA A 58 0.50 -4.20 5.02
CA ALA A 58 -0.93 -4.19 5.32
C ALA A 58 -1.65 -3.07 4.57
N LEU A 59 -1.05 -1.88 4.51
CA LEU A 59 -1.61 -0.74 3.78
C LEU A 59 -1.72 -1.06 2.29
N GLY A 60 -0.62 -1.46 1.66
CA GLY A 60 -0.60 -1.75 0.23
C GLY A 60 -1.51 -2.89 -0.15
N TYR A 61 -1.43 -3.99 0.59
CA TYR A 61 -2.27 -5.18 0.37
C TYR A 61 -3.76 -4.83 0.43
N THR A 62 -4.17 -4.09 1.46
CA THR A 62 -5.57 -3.76 1.67
C THR A 62 -6.08 -2.78 0.62
N LEU A 63 -5.28 -1.77 0.24
CA LEU A 63 -5.67 -0.84 -0.83
C LEU A 63 -5.90 -1.59 -2.15
N ILE A 64 -5.02 -2.51 -2.48
CA ILE A 64 -5.15 -3.30 -3.72
C ILE A 64 -6.39 -4.18 -3.66
N ARG A 65 -6.62 -4.86 -2.54
CA ARG A 65 -7.69 -5.85 -2.42
C ARG A 65 -9.07 -5.23 -2.22
N ASN A 66 -9.15 -4.07 -1.56
CA ASN A 66 -10.44 -3.41 -1.28
C ASN A 66 -11.03 -2.69 -2.48
N HIS A 67 -10.25 -2.39 -3.50
CA HIS A 67 -10.72 -1.69 -4.71
C HIS A 67 -11.55 -0.44 -4.39
N PRO A 68 -11.01 0.52 -3.61
CA PRO A 68 -11.81 1.69 -3.24
C PRO A 68 -12.07 2.67 -4.38
N PHE A 69 -11.22 2.66 -5.41
CA PHE A 69 -11.33 3.57 -6.54
C PHE A 69 -11.94 2.90 -7.76
N LEU A 70 -12.47 3.71 -8.68
CA LEU A 70 -13.01 3.22 -9.95
C LEU A 70 -11.91 2.53 -10.76
N ASP A 71 -10.70 3.09 -10.75
CA ASP A 71 -9.56 2.59 -11.51
C ASP A 71 -8.27 2.92 -10.77
N GLY A 72 -7.19 2.26 -11.14
CA GLY A 72 -5.85 2.55 -10.61
C GLY A 72 -5.57 2.01 -9.21
N ASN A 73 -6.33 1.04 -8.74
CA ASN A 73 -6.16 0.51 -7.37
C ASN A 73 -4.80 -0.15 -7.16
N LYS A 74 -4.31 -0.93 -8.11
CA LYS A 74 -2.99 -1.60 -8.00
C LYS A 74 -1.86 -0.57 -7.92
N ARG A 75 -1.88 0.41 -8.81
CA ARG A 75 -0.85 1.44 -8.85
C ARG A 75 -0.90 2.33 -7.62
N THR A 76 -2.11 2.68 -7.18
CA THR A 76 -2.27 3.53 -6.00
C THR A 76 -1.83 2.80 -4.74
N GLY A 77 -2.19 1.53 -4.58
CA GLY A 77 -1.74 0.74 -3.43
C GLY A 77 -0.22 0.62 -3.39
N HIS A 78 0.40 0.35 -4.53
CA HIS A 78 1.86 0.26 -4.66
C HIS A 78 2.51 1.61 -4.32
N ALA A 79 2.03 2.69 -4.91
CA ALA A 79 2.60 4.03 -4.68
C ALA A 79 2.40 4.50 -3.24
N ALA A 80 1.22 4.28 -2.66
CA ALA A 80 0.96 4.67 -1.27
C ALA A 80 1.87 3.91 -0.30
N MET A 81 2.09 2.62 -0.53
CA MET A 81 3.00 1.81 0.26
C MET A 81 4.43 2.37 0.18
N GLU A 82 4.89 2.72 -1.01
CA GLU A 82 6.22 3.31 -1.20
C GLU A 82 6.34 4.66 -0.47
N VAL A 83 5.33 5.52 -0.62
CA VAL A 83 5.32 6.84 0.04
C VAL A 83 5.39 6.66 1.56
N PHE A 84 4.60 5.73 2.10
CA PHE A 84 4.61 5.44 3.52
C PHE A 84 6.01 5.02 4.00
N LEU A 85 6.66 4.13 3.26
CA LEU A 85 8.02 3.68 3.58
C LEU A 85 9.01 4.84 3.52
N VAL A 86 8.98 5.64 2.46
CA VAL A 86 9.91 6.76 2.27
C VAL A 86 9.75 7.80 3.38
N LEU A 87 8.52 8.12 3.75
CA LEU A 87 8.25 9.07 4.83
C LEU A 87 8.78 8.58 6.19
N ASN A 88 8.99 7.28 6.32
CA ASN A 88 9.49 6.67 7.54
C ASN A 88 10.95 6.19 7.42
N GLY A 89 11.67 6.63 6.38
CA GLY A 89 13.11 6.42 6.28
C GLY A 89 13.57 5.17 5.55
N TYR A 90 12.69 4.55 4.76
CA TYR A 90 13.00 3.32 4.03
C TYR A 90 12.60 3.43 2.57
N GLU A 91 13.14 2.55 1.75
CA GLU A 91 12.77 2.46 0.33
C GLU A 91 12.78 1.00 -0.11
N ILE A 92 12.03 0.71 -1.17
CA ILE A 92 12.01 -0.63 -1.76
C ILE A 92 13.18 -0.74 -2.72
N ARG A 93 13.99 -1.79 -2.55
CA ARG A 93 15.11 -2.08 -3.46
C ARG A 93 14.82 -3.39 -4.18
N ALA A 94 14.14 -3.28 -5.29
CA ALA A 94 13.82 -4.37 -6.20
C ALA A 94 13.60 -3.76 -7.57
N SER A 95 13.75 -4.55 -8.64
CA SER A 95 13.50 -4.04 -9.98
C SER A 95 12.03 -3.67 -10.13
N VAL A 96 11.74 -2.75 -11.06
CA VAL A 96 10.36 -2.36 -11.35
C VAL A 96 9.55 -3.59 -11.79
N ASP A 97 10.13 -4.45 -12.64
CA ASP A 97 9.46 -5.66 -13.11
C ASP A 97 9.09 -6.59 -11.97
N GLU A 98 9.99 -6.79 -11.02
CA GLU A 98 9.70 -7.64 -9.86
C GLU A 98 8.61 -7.04 -8.99
N GLN A 99 8.67 -5.74 -8.74
CA GLN A 99 7.65 -5.05 -7.95
C GLN A 99 6.27 -5.20 -8.61
N GLU A 100 6.19 -4.95 -9.91
CA GLU A 100 4.93 -5.07 -10.64
C GLU A 100 4.39 -6.50 -10.62
N ARG A 101 5.27 -7.49 -10.76
CA ARG A 101 4.89 -8.90 -10.70
C ARG A 101 4.24 -9.23 -9.36
N VAL A 102 4.84 -8.80 -8.26
CA VAL A 102 4.31 -9.08 -6.92
C VAL A 102 2.98 -8.37 -6.69
N ILE A 103 2.87 -7.11 -7.14
CA ILE A 103 1.61 -6.36 -7.03
C ILE A 103 0.48 -7.06 -7.80
N LEU A 104 0.78 -7.58 -9.00
CA LEU A 104 -0.20 -8.33 -9.78
C LEU A 104 -0.62 -9.63 -9.07
N GLN A 105 0.31 -10.30 -8.40
CA GLN A 105 0.00 -11.49 -7.61
C GLN A 105 -0.94 -11.17 -6.45
N VAL A 106 -0.73 -10.05 -5.77
CA VAL A 106 -1.63 -9.59 -4.70
C VAL A 106 -3.03 -9.33 -5.28
N ALA A 107 -3.10 -8.61 -6.39
CA ALA A 107 -4.39 -8.27 -7.01
C ALA A 107 -5.15 -9.51 -7.48
N ALA A 108 -4.43 -10.52 -7.95
CA ALA A 108 -5.02 -11.77 -8.44
C ALA A 108 -5.31 -12.80 -7.33
N SER A 109 -5.05 -12.45 -6.08
CA SER A 109 -5.21 -13.37 -4.93
C SER A 109 -4.28 -14.59 -5.00
N GLU A 110 -3.15 -14.46 -5.65
CA GLU A 110 -2.18 -15.55 -5.79
C GLU A 110 -1.26 -15.66 -4.58
N ILE A 111 -1.07 -14.55 -3.84
CA ILE A 111 -0.32 -14.56 -2.60
C ILE A 111 -1.13 -13.88 -1.50
N GLU A 112 -0.94 -14.35 -0.27
CA GLU A 112 -1.58 -13.79 0.90
C GLU A 112 -0.74 -12.63 1.47
N ARG A 113 -1.32 -11.90 2.43
CA ARG A 113 -0.64 -10.76 3.05
C ARG A 113 0.69 -11.17 3.67
N GLU A 114 0.76 -12.33 4.29
CA GLU A 114 1.97 -12.81 4.95
C GLU A 114 3.12 -13.00 3.96
N GLU A 115 2.83 -13.55 2.78
CA GLU A 115 3.84 -13.72 1.71
C GLU A 115 4.28 -12.37 1.16
N PHE A 116 3.34 -11.46 0.98
CA PHE A 116 3.63 -10.11 0.52
C PHE A 116 4.52 -9.38 1.53
N THR A 117 4.21 -9.49 2.82
CA THR A 117 5.00 -8.89 3.89
C THR A 117 6.42 -9.45 3.89
N ALA A 118 6.57 -10.76 3.74
CA ALA A 118 7.88 -11.41 3.70
C ALA A 118 8.70 -10.92 2.50
N TRP A 119 8.08 -10.79 1.33
CA TRP A 119 8.74 -10.24 0.15
C TRP A 119 9.22 -8.81 0.40
N LEU A 120 8.35 -7.97 0.97
CA LEU A 120 8.69 -6.58 1.24
C LEU A 120 9.85 -6.50 2.24
N ARG A 121 9.81 -7.30 3.30
CA ARG A 121 10.86 -7.32 4.31
C ARG A 121 12.23 -7.61 3.70
N THR A 122 12.28 -8.52 2.73
CA THR A 122 13.51 -8.90 2.04
C THR A 122 14.04 -7.79 1.13
N ASN A 123 13.16 -6.90 0.68
CA ASN A 123 13.46 -5.95 -0.38
C ASN A 123 13.41 -4.48 0.05
N ILE A 124 13.39 -4.20 1.35
CA ILE A 124 13.50 -2.81 1.81
C ILE A 124 14.88 -2.56 2.40
N VAL A 125 15.32 -1.33 2.29
CA VAL A 125 16.58 -0.85 2.86
C VAL A 125 16.35 0.52 3.49
N ALA A 126 17.18 0.85 4.47
CA ALA A 126 17.16 2.18 5.07
C ALA A 126 17.56 3.19 3.99
N LYS A 127 16.85 4.30 3.96
CA LYS A 127 17.12 5.39 3.02
C LYS A 127 18.17 6.31 3.64
N ASP A 128 19.19 6.61 2.89
CA ASP A 128 20.28 7.51 3.32
C ASP A 128 19.83 8.96 3.45
#